data_cacea2c32ffed853e882be8989221260
#
_entry.id   cacea2c32ffed853e882be8989221260
#
_cell.length_a   1.000
_cell.length_b   1.000
_cell.length_c   1.000
_cell.angle_alpha   90.00
_cell.angle_beta   90.00
_cell.angle_gamma   90.00
#
_symmetry.space_group_name_H-M   'P 1'
#
loop_
_entity.id
_entity.type
_entity.pdbx_description
1 polymer ?
#
loop_
_entity_poly.entity_id
_entity_poly.type
_entity_poly.pdbx_seq_one_letter_code
_entity_poly.pdbx_strand_id
1 'polypeptide(L)'
;NDDQVYLEKYFLKPKHIEIQIIADNHGNVKALFERECSIQRRHQKILEESPSLSVSDEMRQDMCEKSEFIAHSIGYVGAGTIEYLYDAENGKYYFMEMNTRIQVEHPVTEMITGYDLVKNQILCHANVPLDKDKLNSIKIRGHSIECRINAENTKKNFMPSPGKITSLHLPGGIGIRVDTHVYSGYVVPSNYDSMIAKIIVHADNRKEAINRMLGALDECVIEGIFTTIPLHKIILRDQDFILGNFDTNYLES
;
A
#
# COMPACT_ATOMS: atom_id res chain seq x y z
N ASN A 1 -20.69 25.34 12.54
CA ASN A 1 -21.10 24.76 11.26
C ASN A 1 -20.83 25.82 10.19
N ASP A 2 -20.23 25.43 9.09
CA ASP A 2 -20.00 26.25 7.92
C ASP A 2 -20.95 25.75 6.83
N ASP A 3 -21.74 26.65 6.23
CA ASP A 3 -22.71 26.33 5.19
C ASP A 3 -22.11 26.46 3.76
N GLN A 4 -20.80 26.71 3.68
CA GLN A 4 -20.11 26.79 2.39
C GLN A 4 -20.00 25.40 1.77
N VAL A 5 -20.28 25.33 0.47
CA VAL A 5 -20.17 24.13 -0.35
C VAL A 5 -19.29 24.42 -1.55
N TYR A 6 -18.59 23.40 -2.04
CA TYR A 6 -17.82 23.45 -3.28
C TYR A 6 -18.17 22.24 -4.15
N LEU A 7 -17.91 22.37 -5.45
CA LEU A 7 -18.17 21.32 -6.42
C LEU A 7 -16.85 20.70 -6.87
N GLU A 8 -16.79 19.38 -6.85
CA GLU A 8 -15.68 18.61 -7.39
C GLU A 8 -16.16 17.68 -8.50
N LYS A 9 -15.25 17.33 -9.42
CA LYS A 9 -15.53 16.31 -10.42
C LYS A 9 -15.66 14.95 -9.75
N TYR A 10 -16.79 14.29 -9.96
CA TYR A 10 -17.04 12.95 -9.47
C TYR A 10 -16.62 11.90 -10.52
N PHE A 11 -15.91 10.88 -10.07
CA PHE A 11 -15.50 9.72 -10.88
C PHE A 11 -16.29 8.51 -10.44
N LEU A 12 -16.93 7.82 -11.40
CA LEU A 12 -17.77 6.65 -11.10
C LEU A 12 -16.93 5.42 -10.70
N LYS A 13 -15.81 5.21 -11.38
CA LYS A 13 -14.94 4.03 -11.20
C LYS A 13 -13.46 4.40 -11.17
N PRO A 14 -13.06 5.27 -10.22
CA PRO A 14 -11.66 5.67 -10.16
C PRO A 14 -10.80 4.56 -9.58
N LYS A 15 -9.54 4.51 -10.01
CA LYS A 15 -8.50 3.77 -9.32
C LYS A 15 -7.69 4.70 -8.45
N HIS A 16 -7.25 4.20 -7.30
CA HIS A 16 -6.37 4.93 -6.41
C HIS A 16 -4.92 4.51 -6.70
N ILE A 17 -4.20 5.38 -7.36
CA ILE A 17 -2.78 5.20 -7.69
C ILE A 17 -1.98 6.22 -6.91
N GLU A 18 -0.84 5.82 -6.37
CA GLU A 18 0.00 6.72 -5.59
C GLU A 18 1.47 6.52 -5.93
N ILE A 19 2.26 7.61 -5.87
CA ILE A 19 3.69 7.60 -6.16
C ILE A 19 4.48 7.82 -4.87
N GLN A 20 5.38 6.89 -4.57
CA GLN A 20 6.31 7.03 -3.45
C GLN A 20 7.40 8.04 -3.77
N ILE A 21 7.62 9.01 -2.90
CA ILE A 21 8.71 9.99 -2.99
C ILE A 21 9.68 9.81 -1.84
N ILE A 22 10.97 10.05 -2.14
CA ILE A 22 12.02 10.30 -1.15
C ILE A 22 12.80 11.55 -1.57
N ALA A 23 13.07 12.45 -0.62
CA ALA A 23 13.79 13.71 -0.88
C ALA A 23 14.70 14.08 0.27
N ASP A 24 15.79 14.80 -0.02
CA ASP A 24 16.75 15.29 0.98
C ASP A 24 16.86 16.81 1.00
N ASN A 25 17.63 17.34 1.95
CA ASN A 25 17.92 18.77 2.09
C ASN A 25 18.91 19.31 1.03
N HIS A 26 19.43 18.46 0.14
CA HIS A 26 20.43 18.80 -0.87
C HIS A 26 19.83 18.94 -2.28
N GLY A 27 18.48 18.96 -2.37
CA GLY A 27 17.75 19.11 -3.61
C GLY A 27 17.61 17.81 -4.42
N ASN A 28 17.94 16.66 -3.83
CA ASN A 28 17.72 15.37 -4.48
C ASN A 28 16.30 14.89 -4.17
N VAL A 29 15.55 14.61 -5.23
CA VAL A 29 14.18 14.04 -5.15
C VAL A 29 14.13 12.84 -6.06
N LYS A 30 13.50 11.76 -5.59
CA LYS A 30 13.27 10.56 -6.41
C LYS A 30 11.88 9.96 -6.17
N ALA A 31 11.19 9.69 -7.25
CA ALA A 31 10.00 8.85 -7.27
C ALA A 31 10.41 7.37 -7.35
N LEU A 32 9.81 6.55 -6.49
CA LEU A 32 10.09 5.12 -6.35
C LEU A 32 8.90 4.26 -6.84
N PHE A 33 8.33 4.69 -7.94
CA PHE A 33 7.23 4.05 -8.65
C PHE A 33 5.89 4.12 -7.91
N GLU A 34 4.87 3.53 -8.57
CA GLU A 34 3.49 3.56 -8.09
C GLU A 34 3.13 2.35 -7.24
N ARG A 35 2.06 2.57 -6.45
CA ARG A 35 1.26 1.54 -5.80
C ARG A 35 -0.19 1.66 -6.27
N GLU A 36 -0.85 0.53 -6.42
CA GLU A 36 -2.30 0.42 -6.62
C GLU A 36 -2.97 0.18 -5.27
N CYS A 37 -3.84 1.10 -4.85
CA CYS A 37 -4.50 1.09 -3.55
C CYS A 37 -6.03 1.12 -3.66
N SER A 38 -6.59 0.63 -4.78
CA SER A 38 -8.02 0.69 -5.05
C SER A 38 -8.86 -0.27 -4.22
N ILE A 39 -8.26 -1.36 -3.67
CA ILE A 39 -8.99 -2.26 -2.78
C ILE A 39 -9.11 -1.63 -1.40
N GLN A 40 -10.24 -0.98 -1.17
CA GLN A 40 -10.51 -0.23 0.05
C GLN A 40 -11.96 -0.35 0.48
N ARG A 41 -12.24 -0.08 1.74
CA ARG A 41 -13.57 -0.02 2.30
C ARG A 41 -13.72 1.30 3.06
N ARG A 42 -14.75 2.07 2.73
CA ARG A 42 -14.98 3.39 3.36
C ARG A 42 -13.70 4.26 3.36
N HIS A 43 -13.00 4.29 2.25
CA HIS A 43 -11.72 5.00 2.05
C HIS A 43 -10.54 4.49 2.91
N GLN A 44 -10.67 3.32 3.54
CA GLN A 44 -9.56 2.64 4.22
C GLN A 44 -9.00 1.55 3.31
N LYS A 45 -7.72 1.67 2.95
CA LYS A 45 -6.99 0.69 2.15
C LYS A 45 -6.95 -0.65 2.88
N ILE A 46 -7.15 -1.75 2.18
CA ILE A 46 -7.20 -3.12 2.72
C ILE A 46 -6.13 -4.01 2.10
N LEU A 47 -5.95 -3.88 0.78
CA LEU A 47 -4.94 -4.59 0.01
C LEU A 47 -4.28 -3.63 -0.96
N GLU A 48 -2.96 -3.66 -1.03
CA GLU A 48 -2.15 -2.83 -1.90
C GLU A 48 -1.19 -3.69 -2.72
N GLU A 49 -0.88 -3.26 -3.94
CA GLU A 49 0.08 -3.93 -4.80
C GLU A 49 0.97 -2.95 -5.56
N SER A 50 2.13 -3.41 -5.96
CA SER A 50 3.08 -2.68 -6.81
C SER A 50 3.84 -3.64 -7.72
N PRO A 51 4.02 -3.31 -9.01
CA PRO A 51 3.42 -2.18 -9.73
C PRO A 51 1.93 -2.39 -10.01
N SER A 52 1.22 -1.32 -10.42
CA SER A 52 -0.18 -1.41 -10.87
C SER A 52 -0.29 -2.04 -12.25
N LEU A 53 -1.30 -2.91 -12.44
CA LEU A 53 -1.65 -3.43 -13.78
C LEU A 53 -2.25 -2.36 -14.69
N SER A 54 -2.80 -1.31 -14.11
CA SER A 54 -3.57 -0.29 -14.84
C SER A 54 -2.72 0.84 -15.38
N VAL A 55 -1.46 0.92 -14.94
CA VAL A 55 -0.53 2.01 -15.29
C VAL A 55 0.46 1.51 -16.33
N SER A 56 0.45 2.11 -17.53
CA SER A 56 1.46 1.84 -18.56
C SER A 56 2.83 2.40 -18.16
N ASP A 57 3.88 1.94 -18.82
CA ASP A 57 5.24 2.44 -18.57
C ASP A 57 5.37 3.93 -18.85
N GLU A 58 4.72 4.44 -19.91
CA GLU A 58 4.70 5.86 -20.24
C GLU A 58 3.96 6.68 -19.18
N MET A 59 2.82 6.19 -18.70
CA MET A 59 2.05 6.85 -17.64
C MET A 59 2.82 6.84 -16.33
N ARG A 60 3.47 5.72 -15.99
CA ARG A 60 4.32 5.59 -14.80
C ARG A 60 5.43 6.63 -14.82
N GLN A 61 6.10 6.77 -15.95
CA GLN A 61 7.16 7.75 -16.11
C GLN A 61 6.62 9.18 -15.92
N ASP A 62 5.53 9.53 -16.59
CA ASP A 62 4.90 10.86 -16.49
C ASP A 62 4.44 11.16 -15.05
N MET A 63 3.82 10.20 -14.35
CA MET A 63 3.43 10.35 -12.95
C MET A 63 4.65 10.53 -12.04
N CYS A 64 5.71 9.76 -12.24
CA CYS A 64 6.95 9.89 -11.47
C CYS A 64 7.59 11.27 -11.66
N GLU A 65 7.75 11.73 -12.91
CA GLU A 65 8.34 13.03 -13.23
C GLU A 65 7.54 14.18 -12.62
N LYS A 66 6.21 14.15 -12.72
CA LYS A 66 5.34 15.16 -12.10
C LYS A 66 5.42 15.13 -10.58
N SER A 67 5.50 13.94 -9.98
CA SER A 67 5.62 13.79 -8.55
C SER A 67 6.97 14.30 -8.03
N GLU A 68 8.06 14.05 -8.75
CA GLU A 68 9.39 14.62 -8.46
C GLU A 68 9.34 16.15 -8.57
N PHE A 69 8.70 16.68 -9.61
CA PHE A 69 8.55 18.13 -9.81
C PHE A 69 7.77 18.78 -8.66
N ILE A 70 6.63 18.18 -8.25
CA ILE A 70 5.82 18.69 -7.11
C ILE A 70 6.66 18.71 -5.84
N ALA A 71 7.29 17.60 -5.49
CA ALA A 71 8.08 17.49 -4.27
C ALA A 71 9.29 18.47 -4.27
N HIS A 72 9.97 18.62 -5.41
CA HIS A 72 11.06 19.57 -5.57
C HIS A 72 10.58 21.03 -5.42
N SER A 73 9.43 21.38 -6.04
CA SER A 73 8.89 22.75 -6.05
C SER A 73 8.54 23.28 -4.66
N ILE A 74 8.17 22.38 -3.73
CA ILE A 74 7.83 22.73 -2.35
C ILE A 74 9.01 22.55 -1.37
N GLY A 75 10.17 22.13 -1.87
CA GLY A 75 11.34 21.85 -1.03
C GLY A 75 11.11 20.70 -0.04
N TYR A 76 10.42 19.65 -0.49
CA TYR A 76 10.05 18.51 0.36
C TYR A 76 11.30 17.76 0.85
N VAL A 77 11.27 17.25 2.10
CA VAL A 77 12.33 16.43 2.70
C VAL A 77 11.71 15.24 3.43
N GLY A 78 12.30 14.06 3.23
CA GLY A 78 11.86 12.79 3.83
C GLY A 78 11.11 11.90 2.85
N ALA A 79 10.48 10.87 3.39
CA ALA A 79 9.58 9.99 2.64
C ALA A 79 8.19 10.60 2.59
N GLY A 80 7.60 10.67 1.39
CA GLY A 80 6.25 11.16 1.16
C GLY A 80 5.56 10.38 0.04
N THR A 81 4.27 10.60 -0.12
CA THR A 81 3.48 9.94 -1.16
C THR A 81 2.55 10.95 -1.80
N ILE A 82 2.49 10.94 -3.13
CA ILE A 82 1.55 11.73 -3.90
C ILE A 82 0.45 10.79 -4.41
N GLU A 83 -0.78 11.08 -4.03
CA GLU A 83 -1.95 10.29 -4.37
C GLU A 83 -2.69 10.88 -5.57
N TYR A 84 -3.16 9.98 -6.44
CA TYR A 84 -3.87 10.30 -7.67
C TYR A 84 -5.14 9.46 -7.80
N LEU A 85 -6.18 10.05 -8.37
CA LEU A 85 -7.31 9.33 -8.93
C LEU A 85 -7.05 9.07 -10.41
N TYR A 86 -7.06 7.81 -10.80
CA TYR A 86 -6.90 7.39 -12.19
C TYR A 86 -8.25 6.98 -12.78
N ASP A 87 -8.66 7.68 -13.84
CA ASP A 87 -9.84 7.41 -14.65
C ASP A 87 -9.42 6.49 -15.81
N ALA A 88 -9.60 5.19 -15.61
CA ALA A 88 -9.20 4.17 -16.58
C ALA A 88 -9.99 4.25 -17.91
N GLU A 89 -11.22 4.78 -17.89
CA GLU A 89 -12.06 4.91 -19.09
C GLU A 89 -11.49 5.98 -20.06
N ASN A 90 -10.94 7.06 -19.49
CA ASN A 90 -10.39 8.17 -20.26
C ASN A 90 -8.86 8.21 -20.31
N GLY A 91 -8.18 7.28 -19.64
CA GLY A 91 -6.73 7.22 -19.57
C GLY A 91 -6.08 8.45 -18.92
N LYS A 92 -6.80 9.11 -17.98
CA LYS A 92 -6.34 10.34 -17.32
C LYS A 92 -6.22 10.13 -15.81
N TYR A 93 -5.24 10.79 -15.22
CA TYR A 93 -5.10 10.81 -13.77
C TYR A 93 -5.12 12.25 -13.24
N TYR A 94 -5.51 12.39 -11.99
CA TYR A 94 -5.72 13.68 -11.34
C TYR A 94 -5.07 13.65 -9.97
N PHE A 95 -4.31 14.69 -9.64
CA PHE A 95 -3.76 14.88 -8.32
C PHE A 95 -4.87 14.96 -7.29
N MET A 96 -4.72 14.25 -6.18
CA MET A 96 -5.66 14.26 -5.07
C MET A 96 -5.03 14.97 -3.86
N GLU A 97 -3.94 14.41 -3.33
CA GLU A 97 -3.25 14.99 -2.18
C GLU A 97 -1.79 14.51 -2.10
N MET A 98 -1.02 15.14 -1.21
CA MET A 98 0.30 14.67 -0.82
C MET A 98 0.29 14.30 0.67
N ASN A 99 0.67 13.07 0.97
CA ASN A 99 0.91 12.61 2.33
C ASN A 99 2.37 12.83 2.68
N THR A 100 2.62 13.78 3.61
CA THR A 100 3.96 14.20 4.03
C THR A 100 4.54 13.32 5.15
N ARG A 101 4.38 12.01 5.01
CA ARG A 101 4.81 10.98 5.95
C ARG A 101 5.02 9.66 5.22
N ILE A 102 5.66 8.71 5.90
CA ILE A 102 5.63 7.32 5.45
C ILE A 102 4.21 6.75 5.60
N GLN A 103 3.80 5.91 4.66
CA GLN A 103 2.49 5.27 4.69
C GLN A 103 2.60 3.78 5.08
N VAL A 104 1.47 3.16 5.44
CA VAL A 104 1.39 1.76 5.86
C VAL A 104 1.91 0.85 4.78
N GLU A 105 1.57 1.12 3.52
CA GLU A 105 1.84 0.34 2.31
C GLU A 105 3.23 0.55 1.69
N HIS A 106 4.13 1.31 2.34
CA HIS A 106 5.51 1.48 1.86
C HIS A 106 6.26 0.14 1.60
N PRO A 107 5.95 -0.96 2.30
CA PRO A 107 6.67 -2.21 2.09
C PRO A 107 6.57 -2.77 0.68
N VAL A 108 5.45 -2.60 -0.05
CA VAL A 108 5.38 -3.11 -1.44
C VAL A 108 6.37 -2.38 -2.35
N THR A 109 6.60 -1.09 -2.12
CA THR A 109 7.65 -0.33 -2.83
C THR A 109 9.04 -0.82 -2.44
N GLU A 110 9.31 -1.05 -1.15
CA GLU A 110 10.59 -1.58 -0.69
C GLU A 110 10.90 -2.95 -1.31
N MET A 111 9.89 -3.82 -1.42
CA MET A 111 10.05 -5.15 -1.98
C MET A 111 10.38 -5.14 -3.48
N ILE A 112 9.73 -4.30 -4.29
CA ILE A 112 10.00 -4.25 -5.73
C ILE A 112 11.26 -3.46 -6.08
N THR A 113 11.71 -2.56 -5.21
CA THR A 113 12.89 -1.69 -5.46
C THR A 113 14.14 -2.16 -4.76
N GLY A 114 14.01 -2.87 -3.64
CA GLY A 114 15.11 -3.18 -2.72
C GLY A 114 15.65 -1.95 -2.00
N TYR A 115 14.86 -0.86 -1.91
CA TYR A 115 15.27 0.40 -1.29
C TYR A 115 14.59 0.57 0.08
N ASP A 116 15.38 0.65 1.14
CA ASP A 116 14.91 0.83 2.52
C ASP A 116 14.47 2.28 2.75
N LEU A 117 13.16 2.53 2.66
CA LEU A 117 12.55 3.86 2.81
C LEU A 117 12.69 4.39 4.23
N VAL A 118 12.49 3.55 5.23
CA VAL A 118 12.55 3.96 6.65
C VAL A 118 13.95 4.41 7.02
N LYS A 119 14.97 3.65 6.64
CA LYS A 119 16.36 4.04 6.84
C LYS A 119 16.69 5.36 6.14
N ASN A 120 16.30 5.48 4.88
CA ASN A 120 16.68 6.65 4.08
C ASN A 120 15.92 7.91 4.51
N GLN A 121 14.67 7.85 4.96
CA GLN A 121 14.00 9.04 5.53
C GLN A 121 14.71 9.53 6.81
N ILE A 122 15.21 8.61 7.65
CA ILE A 122 16.01 8.99 8.84
C ILE A 122 17.29 9.69 8.40
N LEU A 123 17.99 9.18 7.39
CA LEU A 123 19.20 9.78 6.84
C LEU A 123 18.93 11.17 6.24
N CYS A 124 17.83 11.34 5.50
CA CYS A 124 17.43 12.66 4.97
C CYS A 124 17.26 13.69 6.08
N HIS A 125 16.57 13.32 7.17
CA HIS A 125 16.38 14.22 8.31
C HIS A 125 17.66 14.42 9.14
N ALA A 126 18.60 13.47 9.09
CA ALA A 126 19.95 13.64 9.62
C ALA A 126 20.88 14.49 8.71
N ASN A 127 20.33 15.10 7.66
CA ASN A 127 21.02 15.91 6.66
C ASN A 127 22.12 15.15 5.88
N VAL A 128 21.94 13.84 5.70
CA VAL A 128 22.80 13.00 4.85
C VAL A 128 22.25 13.02 3.43
N PRO A 129 23.05 13.38 2.41
CA PRO A 129 22.57 13.39 1.04
C PRO A 129 22.19 11.98 0.55
N LEU A 130 21.15 11.91 -0.25
CA LEU A 130 20.75 10.67 -0.92
C LEU A 130 21.82 10.23 -1.93
N ASP A 131 22.08 8.94 -1.99
CA ASP A 131 22.98 8.33 -2.97
C ASP A 131 22.31 8.33 -4.36
N LYS A 132 22.72 9.30 -5.20
CA LYS A 132 22.16 9.48 -6.56
C LYS A 132 22.41 8.28 -7.46
N ASP A 133 23.57 7.66 -7.39
CA ASP A 133 23.91 6.53 -8.25
C ASP A 133 23.03 5.33 -7.90
N LYS A 134 22.84 5.10 -6.62
CA LYS A 134 21.91 4.08 -6.13
C LYS A 134 20.48 4.38 -6.57
N LEU A 135 19.98 5.60 -6.38
CA LEU A 135 18.62 5.99 -6.76
C LEU A 135 18.36 5.83 -8.26
N ASN A 136 19.33 6.24 -9.10
CA ASN A 136 19.22 6.12 -10.55
C ASN A 136 19.31 4.68 -11.06
N SER A 137 19.87 3.77 -10.28
CA SER A 137 19.97 2.36 -10.61
C SER A 137 18.72 1.56 -10.23
N ILE A 138 17.81 2.13 -9.45
CA ILE A 138 16.58 1.45 -8.99
C ILE A 138 15.68 1.13 -10.19
N LYS A 139 15.25 -0.12 -10.25
CA LYS A 139 14.29 -0.63 -11.24
C LYS A 139 13.24 -1.47 -10.53
N ILE A 140 12.06 -1.54 -11.12
CA ILE A 140 11.03 -2.47 -10.69
C ILE A 140 11.53 -3.91 -10.90
N ARG A 141 11.41 -4.74 -9.85
CA ARG A 141 11.73 -6.16 -9.87
C ARG A 141 10.53 -6.94 -9.37
N GLY A 142 9.95 -7.73 -10.26
CA GLY A 142 8.81 -8.58 -9.94
C GLY A 142 7.56 -7.80 -9.56
N HIS A 143 6.80 -8.38 -8.61
CA HIS A 143 5.53 -7.84 -8.14
C HIS A 143 5.38 -8.09 -6.64
N SER A 144 4.83 -7.13 -5.92
CA SER A 144 4.58 -7.23 -4.48
C SER A 144 3.12 -6.94 -4.15
N ILE A 145 2.59 -7.67 -3.18
CA ILE A 145 1.22 -7.48 -2.64
C ILE A 145 1.34 -7.38 -1.13
N GLU A 146 0.62 -6.44 -0.53
CA GLU A 146 0.44 -6.29 0.91
C GLU A 146 -1.03 -6.55 1.27
N CYS A 147 -1.28 -7.32 2.33
CA CYS A 147 -2.59 -7.48 2.95
C CYS A 147 -2.55 -6.93 4.37
N ARG A 148 -3.41 -5.98 4.68
CA ARG A 148 -3.59 -5.47 6.06
C ARG A 148 -4.41 -6.44 6.86
N ILE A 149 -3.84 -6.97 7.93
CA ILE A 149 -4.52 -7.89 8.83
C ILE A 149 -5.09 -7.10 9.99
N ASN A 150 -6.40 -6.92 9.96
CA ASN A 150 -7.14 -6.20 10.98
C ASN A 150 -7.87 -7.17 11.91
N ALA A 151 -7.95 -6.83 13.20
CA ALA A 151 -8.75 -7.52 14.19
C ALA A 151 -10.23 -7.15 14.03
N GLU A 152 -10.89 -7.68 12.99
CA GLU A 152 -12.25 -7.35 12.58
C GLU A 152 -13.01 -8.59 12.10
N ASN A 153 -14.31 -8.63 12.38
CA ASN A 153 -15.21 -9.67 11.88
C ASN A 153 -15.87 -9.22 10.57
N THR A 154 -15.35 -9.69 9.45
CA THR A 154 -15.83 -9.34 8.11
C THR A 154 -17.29 -9.83 7.86
N LYS A 155 -17.71 -10.91 8.51
CA LYS A 155 -19.10 -11.43 8.42
C LYS A 155 -20.11 -10.58 9.21
N LYS A 156 -19.63 -9.71 10.12
CA LYS A 156 -20.45 -8.79 10.91
C LYS A 156 -20.11 -7.33 10.55
N ASN A 157 -20.09 -7.02 9.26
CA ASN A 157 -19.84 -5.67 8.75
C ASN A 157 -18.54 -5.03 9.29
N PHE A 158 -17.46 -5.82 9.39
CA PHE A 158 -16.15 -5.39 9.89
C PHE A 158 -16.20 -4.87 11.34
N MET A 159 -17.07 -5.45 12.15
CA MET A 159 -17.12 -5.10 13.57
C MET A 159 -15.75 -5.39 14.22
N PRO A 160 -15.16 -4.44 14.97
CA PRO A 160 -13.91 -4.67 15.69
C PRO A 160 -13.98 -5.92 16.56
N SER A 161 -12.88 -6.65 16.62
CA SER A 161 -12.73 -7.89 17.39
C SER A 161 -11.58 -7.78 18.39
N PRO A 162 -11.69 -6.90 19.40
CA PRO A 162 -10.70 -6.84 20.47
C PRO A 162 -10.70 -8.15 21.26
N GLY A 163 -9.58 -8.47 21.90
CA GLY A 163 -9.47 -9.68 22.70
C GLY A 163 -8.06 -10.26 22.74
N LYS A 164 -7.91 -11.37 23.46
CA LYS A 164 -6.63 -12.05 23.63
C LYS A 164 -6.35 -12.98 22.45
N ILE A 165 -5.19 -12.81 21.82
CA ILE A 165 -4.65 -13.77 20.86
C ILE A 165 -4.18 -15.01 21.63
N THR A 166 -4.85 -16.13 21.44
CA THR A 166 -4.57 -17.37 22.16
C THR A 166 -3.51 -18.23 21.48
N SER A 167 -3.44 -18.14 20.15
CA SER A 167 -2.42 -18.80 19.31
C SER A 167 -2.02 -17.88 18.18
N LEU A 168 -0.72 -17.83 17.88
CA LEU A 168 -0.15 -17.05 16.78
C LEU A 168 0.91 -17.88 16.05
N HIS A 169 0.71 -18.06 14.75
CA HIS A 169 1.74 -18.55 13.82
C HIS A 169 1.81 -17.60 12.63
N LEU A 170 3.00 -17.07 12.38
CA LEU A 170 3.23 -16.12 11.28
C LEU A 170 3.88 -16.86 10.10
N PRO A 171 3.47 -16.58 8.86
CA PRO A 171 4.08 -17.20 7.68
C PRO A 171 5.53 -16.72 7.50
N GLY A 172 6.33 -17.53 6.81
CA GLY A 172 7.72 -17.22 6.51
C GLY A 172 8.19 -17.82 5.18
N GLY A 173 9.45 -17.57 4.85
CA GLY A 173 10.09 -18.10 3.65
C GLY A 173 10.47 -17.02 2.63
N ILE A 174 10.98 -17.45 1.48
CA ILE A 174 11.49 -16.55 0.44
C ILE A 174 10.34 -15.68 -0.11
N GLY A 175 10.57 -14.37 -0.11
CA GLY A 175 9.59 -13.41 -0.63
C GLY A 175 8.36 -13.22 0.27
N ILE A 176 8.43 -13.57 1.57
CA ILE A 176 7.41 -13.27 2.57
C ILE A 176 8.04 -12.36 3.63
N ARG A 177 7.34 -11.25 3.94
CA ARG A 177 7.65 -10.32 5.02
C ARG A 177 6.40 -10.14 5.87
N VAL A 178 6.55 -10.12 7.18
CA VAL A 178 5.47 -9.81 8.12
C VAL A 178 5.92 -8.67 9.01
N ASP A 179 5.17 -7.58 8.98
CA ASP A 179 5.36 -6.45 9.90
C ASP A 179 4.25 -6.50 10.94
N THR A 180 4.58 -6.74 12.20
CA THR A 180 3.60 -6.89 13.28
C THR A 180 4.17 -6.50 14.63
N HIS A 181 3.30 -6.14 15.56
CA HIS A 181 3.61 -5.87 16.96
C HIS A 181 2.98 -6.90 17.91
N VAL A 182 2.14 -7.82 17.37
CA VAL A 182 1.43 -8.78 18.22
C VAL A 182 2.23 -10.08 18.40
N TYR A 183 1.93 -10.78 19.48
CA TYR A 183 2.54 -12.05 19.86
C TYR A 183 1.47 -12.94 20.54
N SER A 184 1.75 -14.22 20.71
CA SER A 184 0.85 -15.12 21.43
C SER A 184 0.64 -14.65 22.85
N GLY A 185 -0.62 -14.45 23.26
CA GLY A 185 -1.00 -13.87 24.53
C GLY A 185 -1.25 -12.34 24.51
N TYR A 186 -0.92 -11.65 23.41
CA TYR A 186 -1.22 -10.22 23.26
C TYR A 186 -2.73 -9.95 23.35
N VAL A 187 -3.10 -8.85 23.99
CA VAL A 187 -4.50 -8.41 24.09
C VAL A 187 -4.69 -7.22 23.16
N VAL A 188 -5.45 -7.45 22.08
CA VAL A 188 -5.82 -6.38 21.14
C VAL A 188 -6.78 -5.42 21.85
N PRO A 189 -6.41 -4.14 22.01
CA PRO A 189 -7.26 -3.17 22.72
C PRO A 189 -8.42 -2.71 21.83
N SER A 190 -9.48 -2.23 22.48
CA SER A 190 -10.69 -1.75 21.78
C SER A 190 -10.63 -0.28 21.38
N ASN A 191 -9.64 0.47 21.85
CA ASN A 191 -9.53 1.94 21.73
C ASN A 191 -8.43 2.41 20.77
N TYR A 192 -7.79 1.50 20.04
CA TYR A 192 -6.83 1.80 18.98
C TYR A 192 -7.32 1.25 17.65
N ASP A 193 -6.58 1.55 16.57
CA ASP A 193 -6.79 0.97 15.26
C ASP A 193 -6.76 -0.57 15.32
N SER A 194 -7.58 -1.20 14.51
CA SER A 194 -7.74 -2.66 14.46
C SER A 194 -6.60 -3.39 13.76
N MET A 195 -5.71 -2.68 13.05
CA MET A 195 -4.61 -3.31 12.30
C MET A 195 -3.57 -3.91 13.24
N ILE A 196 -3.36 -5.22 13.14
CA ILE A 196 -2.45 -5.98 14.01
C ILE A 196 -1.23 -6.51 13.27
N ALA A 197 -1.30 -6.64 11.97
CA ALA A 197 -0.18 -7.06 11.13
C ALA A 197 -0.36 -6.60 9.68
N LYS A 198 0.75 -6.63 8.94
CA LYS A 198 0.78 -6.60 7.48
C LYS A 198 1.50 -7.85 7.01
N ILE A 199 0.92 -8.56 6.05
CA ILE A 199 1.61 -9.64 5.33
C ILE A 199 1.94 -9.11 3.95
N ILE A 200 3.20 -9.12 3.60
CA ILE A 200 3.73 -8.62 2.33
C ILE A 200 4.41 -9.77 1.61
N VAL A 201 4.13 -9.94 0.33
CA VAL A 201 4.81 -10.92 -0.50
C VAL A 201 5.46 -10.26 -1.70
N HIS A 202 6.51 -10.89 -2.21
CA HIS A 202 7.18 -10.51 -3.44
C HIS A 202 7.47 -11.75 -4.28
N ALA A 203 7.22 -11.67 -5.60
CA ALA A 203 7.50 -12.73 -6.55
C ALA A 203 7.92 -12.16 -7.90
N ASP A 204 8.34 -13.00 -8.84
CA ASP A 204 8.81 -12.57 -10.16
C ASP A 204 7.70 -11.94 -11.02
N ASN A 205 6.45 -12.29 -10.75
CA ASN A 205 5.28 -11.74 -11.43
C ASN A 205 4.05 -11.74 -10.51
N ARG A 206 2.99 -11.04 -10.93
CA ARG A 206 1.75 -10.87 -10.15
C ARG A 206 1.05 -12.19 -9.84
N LYS A 207 0.98 -13.12 -10.80
CA LYS A 207 0.34 -14.43 -10.59
C LYS A 207 1.03 -15.21 -9.48
N GLU A 208 2.35 -15.22 -9.48
CA GLU A 208 3.13 -15.85 -8.42
C GLU A 208 3.00 -15.12 -7.08
N ALA A 209 2.92 -13.78 -7.09
CA ALA A 209 2.68 -13.00 -5.89
C ALA A 209 1.31 -13.32 -5.27
N ILE A 210 0.23 -13.42 -6.08
CA ILE A 210 -1.10 -13.85 -5.63
C ILE A 210 -1.04 -15.26 -5.01
N ASN A 211 -0.40 -16.23 -5.68
CA ASN A 211 -0.27 -17.59 -5.16
C ASN A 211 0.54 -17.63 -3.86
N ARG A 212 1.63 -16.86 -3.78
CA ARG A 212 2.45 -16.74 -2.57
C ARG A 212 1.69 -16.13 -1.41
N MET A 213 0.88 -15.09 -1.67
CA MET A 213 0.04 -14.48 -0.66
C MET A 213 -1.04 -15.45 -0.16
N LEU A 214 -1.68 -16.21 -1.03
CA LEU A 214 -2.64 -17.24 -0.63
C LEU A 214 -1.98 -18.29 0.27
N GLY A 215 -0.78 -18.77 -0.07
CA GLY A 215 -0.01 -19.70 0.76
C GLY A 215 0.34 -19.08 2.12
N ALA A 216 0.84 -17.84 2.13
CA ALA A 216 1.16 -17.14 3.37
C ALA A 216 -0.07 -16.94 4.28
N LEU A 217 -1.23 -16.59 3.69
CA LEU A 217 -2.47 -16.45 4.44
C LEU A 217 -3.02 -17.81 4.92
N ASP A 218 -2.74 -18.92 4.21
CA ASP A 218 -3.14 -20.26 4.64
C ASP A 218 -2.27 -20.75 5.82
N GLU A 219 -1.00 -20.38 5.87
CA GLU A 219 -0.11 -20.66 6.98
C GLU A 219 -0.34 -19.75 8.21
N CYS A 220 -0.88 -18.55 8.00
CA CYS A 220 -1.07 -17.59 9.07
C CYS A 220 -2.19 -18.02 10.03
N VAL A 221 -1.86 -18.29 11.27
CA VAL A 221 -2.82 -18.65 12.32
C VAL A 221 -2.90 -17.54 13.36
N ILE A 222 -4.08 -16.97 13.57
CA ILE A 222 -4.39 -16.00 14.62
C ILE A 222 -5.69 -16.44 15.28
N GLU A 223 -5.62 -17.01 16.48
CA GLU A 223 -6.79 -17.51 17.22
C GLU A 223 -7.13 -16.61 18.42
N GLY A 224 -8.37 -16.67 18.84
CA GLY A 224 -8.93 -15.90 19.95
C GLY A 224 -9.64 -14.61 19.52
N ILE A 225 -9.41 -14.15 18.30
CA ILE A 225 -10.06 -12.99 17.71
C ILE A 225 -10.47 -13.28 16.25
N PHE A 226 -11.37 -12.48 15.70
CA PHE A 226 -11.65 -12.48 14.26
C PHE A 226 -10.66 -11.55 13.52
N THR A 227 -10.29 -11.93 12.30
CA THR A 227 -9.39 -11.14 11.43
C THR A 227 -9.91 -11.02 10.01
N THR A 228 -9.31 -10.11 9.24
CA THR A 228 -9.60 -9.90 7.80
C THR A 228 -8.99 -10.98 6.89
N ILE A 229 -8.21 -11.95 7.41
CA ILE A 229 -7.59 -13.02 6.61
C ILE A 229 -8.58 -13.73 5.67
N PRO A 230 -9.79 -14.14 6.12
CA PRO A 230 -10.76 -14.78 5.22
C PRO A 230 -11.20 -13.91 4.05
N LEU A 231 -11.33 -12.59 4.25
CA LEU A 231 -11.66 -11.64 3.18
C LEU A 231 -10.55 -11.58 2.14
N HIS A 232 -9.29 -11.45 2.58
CA HIS A 232 -8.16 -11.42 1.66
C HIS A 232 -8.08 -12.67 0.77
N LYS A 233 -8.37 -13.85 1.35
CA LYS A 233 -8.42 -15.10 0.58
C LYS A 233 -9.54 -15.11 -0.48
N ILE A 234 -10.66 -14.43 -0.21
CA ILE A 234 -11.75 -14.26 -1.18
C ILE A 234 -11.30 -13.33 -2.30
N ILE A 235 -10.78 -12.14 -1.97
CA ILE A 235 -10.30 -11.15 -2.94
C ILE A 235 -9.25 -11.76 -3.87
N LEU A 236 -8.24 -12.43 -3.33
CA LEU A 236 -7.14 -13.01 -4.12
C LEU A 236 -7.56 -14.16 -5.05
N ARG A 237 -8.73 -14.75 -4.84
CA ARG A 237 -9.32 -15.79 -5.70
C ARG A 237 -10.38 -15.24 -6.67
N ASP A 238 -10.78 -14.01 -6.48
CA ASP A 238 -11.77 -13.36 -7.32
C ASP A 238 -11.24 -13.06 -8.71
N GLN A 239 -12.04 -13.34 -9.75
CA GLN A 239 -11.61 -13.18 -11.14
C GLN A 239 -11.39 -11.70 -11.51
N ASP A 240 -12.20 -10.79 -10.98
CA ASP A 240 -12.03 -9.37 -11.27
C ASP A 240 -10.74 -8.84 -10.65
N PHE A 241 -10.38 -9.29 -9.44
CA PHE A 241 -9.07 -8.98 -8.86
C PHE A 241 -7.92 -9.57 -9.69
N ILE A 242 -8.02 -10.85 -10.08
CA ILE A 242 -6.97 -11.54 -10.87
C ILE A 242 -6.75 -10.84 -12.21
N LEU A 243 -7.81 -10.37 -12.86
CA LEU A 243 -7.76 -9.68 -14.17
C LEU A 243 -7.46 -8.18 -14.06
N GLY A 244 -7.45 -7.60 -12.85
CA GLY A 244 -7.25 -6.16 -12.64
C GLY A 244 -8.50 -5.30 -12.87
N ASN A 245 -9.68 -5.92 -12.95
CA ASN A 245 -10.98 -5.27 -13.19
C ASN A 245 -11.63 -4.78 -11.90
N PHE A 246 -10.93 -3.98 -11.12
CA PHE A 246 -11.43 -3.43 -9.87
C PHE A 246 -11.17 -1.92 -9.79
N ASP A 247 -11.95 -1.23 -8.99
CA ASP A 247 -11.85 0.19 -8.69
C ASP A 247 -12.08 0.43 -7.19
N THR A 248 -12.17 1.69 -6.76
CA THR A 248 -12.34 2.03 -5.35
C THR A 248 -13.67 1.56 -4.73
N ASN A 249 -14.65 1.17 -5.54
CA ASN A 249 -15.96 0.67 -5.08
C ASN A 249 -16.02 -0.87 -5.02
N TYR A 250 -14.94 -1.57 -5.36
CA TYR A 250 -14.89 -3.03 -5.50
C TYR A 250 -15.49 -3.81 -4.30
N LEU A 251 -15.28 -3.35 -3.07
CA LEU A 251 -15.81 -4.01 -1.87
C LEU A 251 -17.23 -3.54 -1.47
N GLU A 252 -17.77 -2.56 -2.17
CA GLU A 252 -19.12 -2.01 -1.92
C GLU A 252 -20.15 -2.50 -2.95
N SER A 253 -19.69 -3.16 -4.00
CA SER A 253 -20.48 -3.71 -5.12
C SER A 253 -21.09 -5.08 -4.79
#